data_15c00068f7711c7060c94f0c26b47a4c
#
_entry.id   15c00068f7711c7060c94f0c26b47a4c
#
_cell.length_a   1.000
_cell.length_b   1.000
_cell.length_c   1.000
_cell.angle_alpha   90.00
_cell.angle_beta   90.00
_cell.angle_gamma   90.00
#
_symmetry.space_group_name_H-M   'P 1'
#
loop_
_entity.id
_entity.type
_entity.pdbx_description
1 polymer ?
#
loop_
_entity_poly.entity_id
_entity_poly.type
_entity_poly.pdbx_seq_one_letter_code
_entity_poly.pdbx_strand_id
1 'polypeptide(L)'
;MEIKRLTAAKTKISDVTSGKYVALPGFESNYVLAKDGQRLSRVRILATIVDKFLSESGRFAAITLDDSTDTIRAKAFNAVAVFDPLSAGDIVDFVGKVREYQGELFLVPEIIRKIDDPNDEL
;
A
#
# COMPACT_ATOMS: atom_id res chain seq x y z
N MET A 1 25.81 3.10 -8.54
CA MET A 1 24.81 2.15 -8.25
C MET A 1 23.41 2.72 -8.42
N GLU A 2 22.57 1.93 -8.81
CA GLU A 2 21.26 2.39 -9.20
C GLU A 2 20.24 2.26 -8.09
N ILE A 3 19.75 3.36 -7.58
CA ILE A 3 18.79 3.34 -6.49
C ILE A 3 17.35 3.41 -6.98
N LYS A 4 17.17 3.82 -8.22
CA LYS A 4 15.84 4.09 -8.72
C LYS A 4 14.88 2.94 -8.62
N ARG A 5 15.35 1.71 -8.86
CA ARG A 5 14.43 0.59 -8.81
C ARG A 5 14.02 0.23 -7.39
N LEU A 6 14.66 0.83 -6.40
CA LEU A 6 14.26 0.67 -5.01
C LEU A 6 13.29 1.78 -4.60
N THR A 7 13.12 2.77 -5.44
CA THR A 7 12.27 3.91 -5.16
C THR A 7 10.83 3.56 -5.50
N ALA A 8 9.93 3.82 -4.56
CA ALA A 8 8.51 3.61 -4.79
C ALA A 8 7.96 4.74 -5.66
N ALA A 9 7.07 4.38 -6.58
CA ALA A 9 6.40 5.36 -7.41
C ALA A 9 5.31 6.05 -6.60
N LYS A 10 5.35 7.39 -6.56
CA LYS A 10 4.30 8.16 -5.91
C LYS A 10 3.01 7.99 -6.72
N THR A 11 1.94 7.53 -6.07
CA THR A 11 0.80 6.98 -6.77
C THR A 11 -0.49 7.35 -6.05
N LYS A 12 -1.56 7.49 -6.83
CA LYS A 12 -2.92 7.58 -6.25
C LYS A 12 -3.47 6.18 -6.14
N ILE A 13 -4.33 5.96 -5.14
CA ILE A 13 -4.95 4.66 -4.98
C ILE A 13 -5.74 4.28 -6.23
N SER A 14 -6.44 5.24 -6.84
CA SER A 14 -7.22 4.95 -8.05
C SER A 14 -6.37 4.48 -9.21
N ASP A 15 -5.11 4.88 -9.29
CA ASP A 15 -4.21 4.39 -10.34
C ASP A 15 -3.93 2.90 -10.16
N VAL A 16 -3.90 2.43 -8.93
CA VAL A 16 -3.71 1.01 -8.65
C VAL A 16 -4.99 0.23 -8.91
N THR A 17 -6.10 0.71 -8.33
CA THR A 17 -7.35 -0.05 -8.36
C THR A 17 -8.00 -0.10 -9.74
N SER A 18 -7.73 0.89 -10.58
CA SER A 18 -8.27 0.91 -11.95
C SER A 18 -7.35 0.20 -12.94
N GLY A 19 -6.17 -0.22 -12.52
CA GLY A 19 -5.23 -0.90 -13.40
C GLY A 19 -5.46 -2.40 -13.45
N LYS A 20 -4.57 -3.08 -14.18
CA LYS A 20 -4.65 -4.52 -14.34
C LYS A 20 -3.42 -5.17 -13.70
N TYR A 21 -3.66 -6.15 -12.84
CA TYR A 21 -2.56 -6.86 -12.19
C TYR A 21 -1.92 -7.84 -13.18
N VAL A 22 -0.60 -7.81 -13.26
CA VAL A 22 0.18 -8.68 -14.13
C VAL A 22 1.13 -9.50 -13.29
N ALA A 23 0.94 -10.81 -13.29
CA ALA A 23 1.81 -11.73 -12.58
C ALA A 23 2.88 -12.20 -13.55
N LEU A 24 4.15 -12.06 -13.13
CA LEU A 24 5.29 -12.44 -13.96
C LEU A 24 5.92 -13.72 -13.42
N PRO A 25 6.43 -14.59 -14.30
CA PRO A 25 7.11 -15.79 -13.86
C PRO A 25 8.53 -15.50 -13.38
N GLY A 26 9.07 -16.43 -12.61
CA GLY A 26 10.46 -16.37 -12.20
C GLY A 26 10.72 -15.30 -11.16
N PHE A 27 11.80 -14.56 -11.37
CA PHE A 27 12.30 -13.60 -10.40
C PHE A 27 11.74 -12.19 -10.59
N GLU A 28 10.98 -11.98 -11.64
CA GLU A 28 10.46 -10.65 -11.90
C GLU A 28 9.31 -10.32 -10.97
N SER A 29 9.23 -9.04 -10.59
CA SER A 29 8.17 -8.60 -9.70
C SER A 29 6.85 -8.46 -10.44
N ASN A 30 5.79 -8.90 -9.80
CA ASN A 30 4.45 -8.64 -10.30
C ASN A 30 4.14 -7.15 -10.21
N TYR A 31 3.23 -6.68 -11.02
CA TYR A 31 2.90 -5.25 -11.03
C TYR A 31 1.46 -5.03 -11.47
N VAL A 32 0.98 -3.81 -11.25
CA VAL A 32 -0.27 -3.34 -11.82
C VAL A 32 0.06 -2.47 -13.02
N LEU A 33 -0.55 -2.74 -14.14
CA LEU A 33 -0.43 -1.89 -15.33
C LEU A 33 -1.52 -0.83 -15.23
N ALA A 34 -1.11 0.40 -14.95
CA ALA A 34 -2.03 1.51 -14.82
C ALA A 34 -2.56 1.92 -16.19
N LYS A 35 -3.66 2.66 -16.20
CA LYS A 35 -4.28 3.07 -17.45
C LYS A 35 -3.38 3.93 -18.32
N ASP A 36 -2.46 4.67 -17.70
CA ASP A 36 -1.52 5.51 -18.44
C ASP A 36 -0.26 4.75 -18.89
N GLY A 37 -0.21 3.45 -18.68
CA GLY A 37 0.91 2.63 -19.11
C GLY A 37 2.00 2.42 -18.06
N GLN A 38 1.89 3.05 -16.90
CA GLN A 38 2.89 2.84 -15.84
C GLN A 38 2.80 1.45 -15.26
N ARG A 39 3.95 0.89 -14.90
CA ARG A 39 4.00 -0.37 -14.17
C ARG A 39 4.21 -0.06 -12.69
N LEU A 40 3.24 -0.46 -11.86
CA LEU A 40 3.24 -0.15 -10.44
C LEU A 40 3.46 -1.42 -9.64
N SER A 41 4.67 -1.65 -9.14
CA SER A 41 4.94 -2.80 -8.27
C SER A 41 5.18 -2.35 -6.83
N ARG A 42 5.91 -1.27 -6.65
CA ARG A 42 6.12 -0.65 -5.34
C ARG A 42 5.58 0.77 -5.42
N VAL A 43 4.68 1.11 -4.50
CA VAL A 43 3.98 2.39 -4.55
C VAL A 43 4.15 3.16 -3.25
N ARG A 44 4.07 4.48 -3.36
CA ARG A 44 4.08 5.37 -2.22
C ARG A 44 2.79 6.18 -2.26
N ILE A 45 2.02 6.08 -1.18
CA ILE A 45 0.69 6.66 -1.12
C ILE A 45 0.56 7.48 0.16
N LEU A 46 0.05 8.69 0.04
CA LEU A 46 -0.33 9.51 1.18
C LEU A 46 -1.83 9.32 1.37
N ALA A 47 -2.23 8.81 2.52
CA ALA A 47 -3.63 8.44 2.72
C ALA A 47 -4.02 8.53 4.18
N THR A 48 -5.33 8.52 4.41
CA THR A 48 -5.92 8.45 5.75
C THR A 48 -6.32 7.01 6.03
N ILE A 49 -6.04 6.53 7.23
CA ILE A 49 -6.53 5.22 7.67
C ILE A 49 -7.98 5.39 8.08
N VAL A 50 -8.87 4.64 7.43
CA VAL A 50 -10.31 4.72 7.73
C VAL A 50 -10.81 3.49 8.47
N ASP A 51 -10.01 2.43 8.52
CA ASP A 51 -10.38 1.21 9.25
C ASP A 51 -9.12 0.43 9.61
N LYS A 52 -9.19 -0.32 10.70
CA LYS A 52 -8.08 -1.17 11.15
C LYS A 52 -8.66 -2.47 11.69
N PHE A 53 -8.12 -3.58 11.23
CA PHE A 53 -8.57 -4.91 11.62
C PHE A 53 -7.38 -5.72 12.14
N LEU A 54 -7.59 -6.44 13.24
CA LEU A 54 -6.61 -7.38 13.77
C LEU A 54 -7.32 -8.69 14.03
N SER A 55 -6.81 -9.78 13.46
CA SER A 55 -7.42 -11.09 13.66
C SER A 55 -7.25 -11.56 15.12
N GLU A 56 -8.12 -12.46 15.55
CA GLU A 56 -8.06 -12.98 16.90
C GLU A 56 -6.75 -13.71 17.17
N SER A 57 -6.21 -14.38 16.16
CA SER A 57 -4.94 -15.10 16.32
C SER A 57 -3.74 -14.15 16.42
N GLY A 58 -3.90 -12.89 16.06
CA GLY A 58 -2.81 -11.94 16.02
C GLY A 58 -1.86 -12.17 14.85
N ARG A 59 -2.21 -13.02 13.90
CA ARG A 59 -1.32 -13.35 12.77
C ARG A 59 -1.64 -12.58 11.51
N PHE A 60 -2.77 -11.87 11.49
CA PHE A 60 -3.20 -11.12 10.33
C PHE A 60 -3.74 -9.78 10.78
N ALA A 61 -3.35 -8.73 10.09
CA ALA A 61 -3.89 -7.41 10.33
C ALA A 61 -4.04 -6.68 9.00
N ALA A 62 -4.98 -5.76 8.95
CA ALA A 62 -5.20 -4.96 7.76
C ALA A 62 -5.61 -3.55 8.15
N ILE A 63 -5.20 -2.59 7.34
CA ILE A 63 -5.71 -1.23 7.43
C ILE A 63 -6.32 -0.88 6.09
N THR A 64 -7.33 -0.03 6.11
CA THR A 64 -7.93 0.49 4.89
C THR A 64 -7.46 1.92 4.71
N LEU A 65 -6.90 2.20 3.55
CA LEU A 65 -6.35 3.50 3.19
C LEU A 65 -7.31 4.21 2.23
N ASP A 66 -7.48 5.51 2.44
CA ASP A 66 -8.35 6.35 1.61
C ASP A 66 -7.59 7.62 1.29
N ASP A 67 -7.34 7.89 0.01
CA ASP A 67 -6.67 9.11 -0.43
C ASP A 67 -7.60 10.03 -1.21
N SER A 68 -8.90 9.84 -1.09
CA SER A 68 -9.96 10.59 -1.76
C SER A 68 -10.18 10.18 -3.22
N THR A 69 -9.29 9.38 -3.80
CA THR A 69 -9.50 8.86 -5.16
C THR A 69 -10.13 7.48 -5.13
N ASP A 70 -9.80 6.69 -4.12
CA ASP A 70 -10.34 5.34 -3.93
C ASP A 70 -9.84 4.85 -2.58
N THR A 71 -10.20 3.62 -2.23
CA THR A 71 -9.70 2.95 -1.04
C THR A 71 -8.97 1.67 -1.44
N ILE A 72 -8.03 1.25 -0.60
CA ILE A 72 -7.33 -0.02 -0.78
C ILE A 72 -6.91 -0.53 0.59
N ARG A 73 -6.82 -1.85 0.74
CA ARG A 73 -6.39 -2.44 2.00
C ARG A 73 -4.89 -2.72 1.94
N ALA A 74 -4.23 -2.48 3.07
CA ALA A 74 -2.86 -2.93 3.27
C ALA A 74 -2.92 -4.08 4.28
N LYS A 75 -2.27 -5.20 3.96
CA LYS A 75 -2.38 -6.42 4.76
C LYS A 75 -1.00 -6.84 5.24
N ALA A 76 -0.93 -7.25 6.51
CA ALA A 76 0.28 -7.80 7.10
C ALA A 76 0.01 -9.20 7.60
N PHE A 77 0.87 -10.13 7.25
CA PHE A 77 0.75 -11.53 7.63
C PHE A 77 1.93 -11.86 8.56
N ASN A 78 1.61 -12.26 9.79
CA ASN A 78 2.58 -12.62 10.83
C ASN A 78 3.40 -11.44 11.37
N ALA A 79 3.58 -10.39 10.63
CA ALA A 79 4.32 -9.20 11.07
C ALA A 79 3.34 -8.06 11.35
N VAL A 80 2.33 -8.35 12.15
CA VAL A 80 1.21 -7.41 12.35
C VAL A 80 1.58 -6.19 13.18
N ALA A 81 2.70 -6.25 13.91
CA ALA A 81 3.12 -5.13 14.76
C ALA A 81 3.40 -3.85 13.96
N VAL A 82 3.58 -3.97 12.64
CA VAL A 82 3.81 -2.80 11.79
C VAL A 82 2.64 -1.81 11.88
N PHE A 83 1.44 -2.30 12.22
CA PHE A 83 0.27 -1.44 12.35
C PHE A 83 -0.03 -1.00 13.78
N ASP A 84 0.75 -1.47 14.76
CA ASP A 84 0.45 -1.18 16.17
C ASP A 84 0.30 0.31 16.50
N PRO A 85 1.19 1.19 16.02
CA PRO A 85 1.08 2.60 16.38
C PRO A 85 0.02 3.36 15.59
N LEU A 86 -0.71 2.69 14.71
CA LEU A 86 -1.63 3.33 13.79
C LEU A 86 -3.06 3.15 14.22
N SER A 87 -3.89 4.15 13.95
CA SER A 87 -5.32 4.11 14.28
C SER A 87 -6.13 4.75 13.17
N ALA A 88 -7.41 4.39 13.11
CA ALA A 88 -8.32 5.04 12.19
C ALA A 88 -8.30 6.56 12.44
N GLY A 89 -8.24 7.33 11.38
CA GLY A 89 -8.12 8.78 11.44
C GLY A 89 -6.70 9.29 11.22
N ASP A 90 -5.71 8.42 11.34
CA ASP A 90 -4.32 8.83 11.12
C ASP A 90 -4.04 9.03 9.65
N ILE A 91 -3.19 10.01 9.36
CA ILE A 91 -2.68 10.22 8.01
C ILE A 91 -1.29 9.59 7.95
N VAL A 92 -1.04 8.80 6.92
CA VAL A 92 0.22 8.08 6.79
C VAL A 92 0.82 8.28 5.41
N ASP A 93 2.15 8.22 5.37
CA ASP A 93 2.94 8.11 4.16
C ASP A 93 3.31 6.63 4.06
N PHE A 94 2.68 5.94 3.13
CA PHE A 94 2.73 4.48 3.04
C PHE A 94 3.55 4.06 1.82
N VAL A 95 4.50 3.16 2.04
CA VAL A 95 5.25 2.53 0.96
C VAL A 95 5.04 1.03 1.07
N GLY A 96 4.66 0.42 -0.04
CA GLY A 96 4.45 -1.02 -0.05
C GLY A 96 4.38 -1.59 -1.45
N LYS A 97 4.28 -2.91 -1.50
CA LYS A 97 4.19 -3.63 -2.77
C LYS A 97 2.76 -3.97 -3.09
N VAL A 98 2.43 -3.94 -4.38
CA VAL A 98 1.10 -4.32 -4.85
C VAL A 98 1.04 -5.83 -5.01
N ARG A 99 -0.06 -6.42 -4.53
CA ARG A 99 -0.31 -7.85 -4.67
C ARG A 99 -1.77 -8.07 -5.01
N GLU A 100 -2.08 -9.25 -5.52
CA GLU A 100 -3.45 -9.66 -5.78
C GLU A 100 -3.66 -11.06 -5.25
N TYR A 101 -4.81 -11.29 -4.63
CA TYR A 101 -5.21 -12.61 -4.18
C TYR A 101 -6.70 -12.74 -4.38
N GLN A 102 -7.11 -13.74 -5.14
CA GLN A 102 -8.53 -14.04 -5.41
C GLN A 102 -9.27 -12.81 -5.91
N GLY A 103 -8.64 -12.07 -6.81
CA GLY A 103 -9.27 -10.91 -7.44
C GLY A 103 -9.21 -9.63 -6.65
N GLU A 104 -8.68 -9.66 -5.44
CA GLU A 104 -8.54 -8.45 -4.64
C GLU A 104 -7.11 -7.90 -4.72
N LEU A 105 -6.98 -6.64 -5.15
CA LEU A 105 -5.70 -5.95 -5.08
C LEU A 105 -5.51 -5.42 -3.66
N PHE A 106 -4.32 -5.60 -3.12
CA PHE A 106 -3.99 -5.09 -1.80
C PHE A 106 -2.51 -4.70 -1.76
N LEU A 107 -2.10 -4.05 -0.68
CA LEU A 107 -0.73 -3.61 -0.50
C LEU A 107 -0.10 -4.37 0.65
N VAL A 108 1.18 -4.72 0.49
CA VAL A 108 1.98 -5.31 1.55
C VAL A 108 2.90 -4.21 2.07
N PRO A 109 2.81 -3.83 3.34
CA PRO A 109 3.56 -2.69 3.84
C PRO A 109 5.06 -2.95 3.90
N GLU A 110 5.84 -1.95 3.55
CA GLU A 110 7.28 -1.95 3.72
C GLU A 110 7.70 -0.85 4.68
N ILE A 111 7.20 0.36 4.47
CA ILE A 111 7.49 1.49 5.32
C ILE A 111 6.20 2.27 5.52
N ILE A 112 5.86 2.56 6.77
CA ILE A 112 4.70 3.39 7.06
C ILE A 112 5.16 4.47 8.04
N ARG A 113 4.93 5.73 7.66
CA ARG A 113 5.25 6.85 8.52
C ARG A 113 3.99 7.63 8.81
N LYS A 114 3.65 7.71 10.09
CA LYS A 114 2.52 8.50 10.53
C LYS A 114 2.87 9.99 10.45
N ILE A 115 1.95 10.77 9.92
CA ILE A 115 2.13 12.21 9.80
C ILE A 115 1.38 12.87 10.95
N ASP A 116 2.13 13.38 11.92
CA ASP A 116 1.54 13.96 13.13
C ASP A 116 1.22 15.43 12.96
N ASP A 117 1.98 16.11 12.10
CA ASP A 117 1.82 17.56 11.90
C ASP A 117 1.36 17.77 10.47
N PRO A 118 0.20 18.39 10.26
CA PRO A 118 -0.28 18.65 8.91
C PRO A 118 0.74 19.37 8.02
N ASN A 119 1.63 20.15 8.60
CA ASN A 119 2.65 20.84 7.83
C ASN A 119 3.68 19.91 7.24
N ASP A 120 3.83 18.71 7.79
CA ASP A 120 4.76 17.73 7.25
C ASP A 120 4.34 17.25 5.87
N GLU A 121 3.09 17.46 5.50
CA GLU A 121 2.60 17.05 4.19
C GLU A 121 3.08 17.95 3.08
N LEU A 122 3.53 19.12 3.43
CA LEU A 122 3.98 20.10 2.46
C LEU A 122 5.44 19.85 2.08
#